data_4cec3a3e0615783bd33aa541955b5a81
#
_entry.id   4cec3a3e0615783bd33aa541955b5a81
#
_cell.length_a   1.000
_cell.length_b   1.000
_cell.length_c   1.000
_cell.angle_alpha   90.00
_cell.angle_beta   90.00
_cell.angle_gamma   90.00
#
_symmetry.space_group_name_H-M   'P 1'
#
loop_
_entity.id
_entity.type
_entity.pdbx_description
1 polymer ?
#
loop_
_entity_poly.entity_id
_entity_poly.type
_entity_poly.pdbx_seq_one_letter_code
_entity_poly.pdbx_strand_id
1 'polypeptide(L)'
;IKSGGVVNIYGGTMKDNHVYSGNGGAIYVEAGGTLNLYGGTITGNTASGLGGGIYVETGGRVNIQGAPVVTGNTAGGKANNVYVCVDSTSPLLTISGELTDGAKLGVSTDASYPVLLANREQDYSTYFTPDDPHAFVLFSGSALTLCAKPSATLAGDTLTVSTGSNYKSDAFVLFVAEYGTGGRLLAVHSEKITAESGTYTFKVQPG
;
A
#
# COMPACT_ATOMS: atom_id res chain seq x y z
N ILE A 1 -13.14 18.04 5.03
CA ILE A 1 -12.27 19.23 4.86
C ILE A 1 -12.56 19.76 3.47
N LYS A 2 -13.21 20.92 3.39
CA LYS A 2 -13.62 21.53 2.12
C LYS A 2 -12.45 22.20 1.39
N SER A 3 -12.65 22.52 0.12
CA SER A 3 -11.68 23.25 -0.70
C SER A 3 -11.19 24.53 0.01
N GLY A 4 -9.88 24.73 0.05
CA GLY A 4 -9.22 25.80 0.80
C GLY A 4 -9.13 25.60 2.32
N GLY A 5 -9.83 24.60 2.87
CA GLY A 5 -9.76 24.26 4.29
C GLY A 5 -8.47 23.50 4.64
N VAL A 6 -7.92 23.78 5.81
CA VAL A 6 -6.74 23.09 6.37
C VAL A 6 -7.08 22.58 7.77
N VAL A 7 -6.83 21.30 8.01
CA VAL A 7 -6.96 20.68 9.33
C VAL A 7 -5.60 20.13 9.77
N ASN A 8 -5.20 20.46 10.98
CA ASN A 8 -3.96 19.99 11.60
C ASN A 8 -4.30 19.03 12.76
N ILE A 9 -3.76 17.82 12.75
CA ILE A 9 -3.92 16.82 13.79
C ILE A 9 -2.56 16.56 14.44
N TYR A 10 -2.39 17.01 15.66
CA TYR A 10 -1.17 16.85 16.43
C TYR A 10 -1.19 15.63 17.36
N GLY A 11 -2.39 15.15 17.70
CA GLY A 11 -2.59 14.03 18.61
C GLY A 11 -4.07 13.72 18.83
N GLY A 12 -4.35 12.91 19.84
CA GLY A 12 -5.71 12.48 20.15
C GLY A 12 -6.14 11.22 19.38
N THR A 13 -7.39 10.82 19.56
CA THR A 13 -7.93 9.60 18.94
C THR A 13 -9.29 9.88 18.28
N MET A 14 -9.40 9.55 17.01
CA MET A 14 -10.66 9.47 16.27
C MET A 14 -11.00 8.00 16.05
N LYS A 15 -12.03 7.52 16.72
CA LYS A 15 -12.36 6.10 16.66
C LYS A 15 -13.86 5.85 16.61
N ASP A 16 -14.19 4.66 16.07
CA ASP A 16 -15.53 4.10 16.09
C ASP A 16 -16.60 5.00 15.42
N ASN A 17 -16.18 5.89 14.50
CA ASN A 17 -17.10 6.64 13.68
C ASN A 17 -17.61 5.80 12.52
N HIS A 18 -18.84 6.05 12.11
CA HIS A 18 -19.50 5.28 11.06
C HIS A 18 -20.21 6.16 10.05
N VAL A 19 -19.87 5.98 8.76
CA VAL A 19 -20.56 6.60 7.63
C VAL A 19 -21.41 5.55 6.92
N TYR A 20 -22.72 5.62 7.11
CA TYR A 20 -23.69 4.66 6.56
C TYR A 20 -23.86 4.76 5.04
N SER A 21 -23.60 5.92 4.46
CA SER A 21 -23.67 6.14 3.02
C SER A 21 -22.59 7.17 2.60
N GLY A 22 -21.55 6.70 1.95
CA GLY A 22 -20.45 7.54 1.48
C GLY A 22 -19.08 7.10 1.95
N ASN A 23 -18.13 8.02 1.85
CA ASN A 23 -16.71 7.83 2.05
C ASN A 23 -16.21 8.56 3.31
N GLY A 24 -15.03 8.20 3.80
CA GLY A 24 -14.34 8.89 4.88
C GLY A 24 -14.99 8.67 6.25
N GLY A 25 -14.83 7.48 6.85
CA GLY A 25 -15.47 7.14 8.12
C GLY A 25 -15.14 8.09 9.26
N ALA A 26 -13.90 8.60 9.32
CA ALA A 26 -13.52 9.66 10.26
C ALA A 26 -13.30 10.99 9.55
N ILE A 27 -12.62 11.00 8.41
CA ILE A 27 -12.22 12.23 7.71
C ILE A 27 -12.48 12.09 6.21
N TYR A 28 -13.08 13.14 5.65
CA TYR A 28 -13.24 13.32 4.20
C TYR A 28 -12.48 14.58 3.79
N VAL A 29 -11.57 14.45 2.82
CA VAL A 29 -10.79 15.56 2.25
C VAL A 29 -11.26 15.80 0.82
N GLU A 30 -11.97 16.91 0.61
CA GLU A 30 -12.42 17.33 -0.73
C GLU A 30 -11.25 17.85 -1.57
N ALA A 31 -11.46 17.92 -2.88
CA ALA A 31 -10.54 18.59 -3.80
C ALA A 31 -10.17 19.99 -3.31
N GLY A 32 -8.86 20.27 -3.22
CA GLY A 32 -8.33 21.53 -2.67
C GLY A 32 -8.34 21.64 -1.13
N GLY A 33 -8.85 20.63 -0.42
CA GLY A 33 -8.70 20.52 1.03
C GLY A 33 -7.33 19.98 1.42
N THR A 34 -6.86 20.27 2.64
CA THR A 34 -5.56 19.82 3.15
C THR A 34 -5.70 19.25 4.56
N LEU A 35 -5.21 18.03 4.74
CA LEU A 35 -5.06 17.39 6.04
C LEU A 35 -3.57 17.28 6.38
N ASN A 36 -3.18 17.81 7.54
CA ASN A 36 -1.83 17.65 8.07
C ASN A 36 -1.88 16.73 9.31
N LEU A 37 -1.21 15.58 9.22
CA LEU A 37 -1.09 14.60 10.28
C LEU A 37 0.31 14.66 10.88
N TYR A 38 0.40 15.19 12.10
CA TYR A 38 1.63 15.26 12.89
C TYR A 38 1.69 14.16 13.95
N GLY A 39 0.56 13.54 14.25
CA GLY A 39 0.39 12.48 15.24
C GLY A 39 -1.07 12.09 15.36
N GLY A 40 -1.41 11.42 16.47
CA GLY A 40 -2.76 10.97 16.75
C GLY A 40 -3.08 9.60 16.15
N THR A 41 -4.23 9.06 16.55
CA THR A 41 -4.69 7.73 16.16
C THR A 41 -6.07 7.80 15.51
N ILE A 42 -6.21 7.23 14.32
CA ILE A 42 -7.47 7.10 13.59
C ILE A 42 -7.70 5.60 13.39
N THR A 43 -8.65 5.01 14.13
CA THR A 43 -8.84 3.56 14.18
C THR A 43 -10.30 3.17 14.40
N GLY A 44 -10.69 1.96 13.96
CA GLY A 44 -12.04 1.44 14.18
C GLY A 44 -13.13 2.19 13.42
N ASN A 45 -12.79 3.13 12.55
CA ASN A 45 -13.77 3.87 11.77
C ASN A 45 -14.22 3.08 10.55
N THR A 46 -15.47 3.27 10.14
CA THR A 46 -16.07 2.52 9.05
C THR A 46 -16.79 3.43 8.06
N ALA A 47 -16.70 3.08 6.78
CA ALA A 47 -17.48 3.71 5.73
C ALA A 47 -18.16 2.62 4.87
N SER A 48 -19.33 2.94 4.31
CA SER A 48 -19.97 2.05 3.32
C SER A 48 -19.27 2.12 1.96
N GLY A 49 -18.68 3.27 1.63
CA GLY A 49 -17.92 3.50 0.42
C GLY A 49 -16.44 3.19 0.61
N LEU A 50 -15.58 4.20 0.54
CA LEU A 50 -14.12 4.11 0.58
C LEU A 50 -13.55 4.95 1.72
N GLY A 51 -12.29 4.68 2.13
CA GLY A 51 -11.64 5.41 3.20
C GLY A 51 -12.33 5.24 4.55
N GLY A 52 -12.33 4.03 5.11
CA GLY A 52 -12.91 3.79 6.44
C GLY A 52 -12.35 4.72 7.50
N GLY A 53 -11.06 5.05 7.44
CA GLY A 53 -10.45 6.11 8.24
C GLY A 53 -10.53 7.46 7.54
N ILE A 54 -9.79 7.60 6.45
CA ILE A 54 -9.62 8.85 5.70
C ILE A 54 -9.91 8.58 4.22
N TYR A 55 -10.74 9.41 3.62
CA TYR A 55 -10.94 9.45 2.19
C TYR A 55 -10.42 10.78 1.62
N VAL A 56 -9.68 10.71 0.53
CA VAL A 56 -9.09 11.88 -0.14
C VAL A 56 -9.53 11.90 -1.59
N GLU A 57 -10.25 12.94 -1.98
CA GLU A 57 -10.61 13.17 -3.38
C GLU A 57 -9.38 13.54 -4.23
N THR A 58 -9.49 13.32 -5.53
CA THR A 58 -8.53 13.84 -6.50
C THR A 58 -8.32 15.34 -6.30
N GLY A 59 -7.08 15.76 -6.07
CA GLY A 59 -6.73 17.14 -5.75
C GLY A 59 -6.83 17.53 -4.27
N GLY A 60 -7.31 16.64 -3.40
CA GLY A 60 -7.13 16.72 -1.95
C GLY A 60 -5.69 16.41 -1.55
N ARG A 61 -5.23 16.89 -0.40
CA ARG A 61 -3.85 16.71 0.07
C ARG A 61 -3.79 16.15 1.47
N VAL A 62 -2.87 15.20 1.65
CA VAL A 62 -2.50 14.69 2.98
C VAL A 62 -1.00 14.83 3.16
N ASN A 63 -0.61 15.62 4.14
CA ASN A 63 0.76 15.79 4.57
C ASN A 63 0.97 15.04 5.88
N ILE A 64 2.05 14.27 5.98
CA ILE A 64 2.35 13.43 7.14
C ILE A 64 3.74 13.73 7.69
N GLN A 65 3.84 13.73 9.02
CA GLN A 65 5.07 13.93 9.78
C GLN A 65 4.89 13.36 11.20
N GLY A 66 5.97 13.05 11.90
CA GLY A 66 5.92 12.54 13.28
C GLY A 66 5.43 11.11 13.35
N ALA A 67 4.51 10.80 14.25
CA ALA A 67 4.03 9.45 14.52
C ALA A 67 2.50 9.29 14.35
N PRO A 68 1.90 9.60 13.21
CA PRO A 68 0.47 9.34 13.00
C PRO A 68 0.19 7.84 12.86
N VAL A 69 -0.92 7.39 13.43
CA VAL A 69 -1.40 6.01 13.33
C VAL A 69 -2.78 6.01 12.67
N VAL A 70 -2.87 5.39 11.48
CA VAL A 70 -4.12 5.24 10.75
C VAL A 70 -4.26 3.77 10.35
N THR A 71 -4.89 2.99 11.22
CA THR A 71 -4.98 1.53 11.07
C THR A 71 -6.30 0.99 11.62
N GLY A 72 -6.69 -0.22 11.22
CA GLY A 72 -7.89 -0.88 11.73
C GLY A 72 -9.20 -0.23 11.27
N ASN A 73 -9.16 0.60 10.23
CA ASN A 73 -10.36 1.19 9.63
C ASN A 73 -10.81 0.35 8.44
N THR A 74 -12.11 0.30 8.19
CA THR A 74 -12.68 -0.56 7.14
C THR A 74 -13.70 0.17 6.26
N ALA A 75 -13.77 -0.26 5.00
CA ALA A 75 -14.83 0.11 4.09
C ALA A 75 -15.42 -1.15 3.46
N GLY A 76 -16.74 -1.29 3.48
CA GLY A 76 -17.40 -2.50 3.01
C GLY A 76 -16.90 -3.79 3.70
N GLY A 77 -16.45 -3.70 4.96
CA GLY A 77 -15.93 -4.83 5.75
C GLY A 77 -14.48 -5.23 5.43
N LYS A 78 -13.79 -4.51 4.55
CA LYS A 78 -12.38 -4.75 4.21
C LYS A 78 -11.50 -3.64 4.77
N ALA A 79 -10.21 -3.94 5.04
CA ALA A 79 -9.24 -2.92 5.39
C ALA A 79 -9.24 -1.78 4.36
N ASN A 80 -9.37 -0.55 4.82
CA ASN A 80 -9.38 0.64 3.97
C ASN A 80 -9.10 1.86 4.85
N ASN A 81 -7.84 2.08 5.16
CA ASN A 81 -7.45 3.05 6.18
C ASN A 81 -7.37 4.47 5.64
N VAL A 82 -6.40 4.72 4.77
CA VAL A 82 -6.29 5.97 4.01
C VAL A 82 -6.52 5.65 2.55
N TYR A 83 -7.62 6.08 2.00
CA TYR A 83 -7.92 5.91 0.58
C TYR A 83 -7.68 7.21 -0.17
N VAL A 84 -6.82 7.18 -1.18
CA VAL A 84 -6.48 8.35 -1.99
C VAL A 84 -6.86 8.10 -3.44
N CYS A 85 -7.78 8.94 -3.95
CA CYS A 85 -8.06 9.03 -5.37
C CYS A 85 -6.92 9.76 -6.08
N VAL A 86 -6.41 9.19 -7.16
CA VAL A 86 -5.27 9.76 -7.87
C VAL A 86 -5.68 10.55 -9.11
N ASP A 87 -4.91 11.61 -9.36
CA ASP A 87 -4.57 12.02 -10.72
C ASP A 87 -3.24 11.33 -11.09
N SER A 88 -3.03 11.03 -12.34
CA SER A 88 -1.92 10.20 -12.81
C SER A 88 -0.51 10.80 -12.61
N THR A 89 -0.33 11.89 -11.89
CA THR A 89 0.90 12.70 -11.91
C THR A 89 1.48 13.02 -10.54
N SER A 90 0.72 12.88 -9.46
CA SER A 90 1.13 13.28 -8.12
C SER A 90 1.32 12.08 -7.18
N PRO A 91 2.23 12.14 -6.20
CA PRO A 91 2.29 11.12 -5.15
C PRO A 91 1.00 11.12 -4.32
N LEU A 92 0.62 9.95 -3.81
CA LEU A 92 -0.58 9.78 -3.00
C LEU A 92 -0.54 10.63 -1.72
N LEU A 93 0.62 10.70 -1.10
CA LEU A 93 0.84 11.39 0.18
C LEU A 93 2.09 12.26 0.08
N THR A 94 2.15 13.30 0.90
CA THR A 94 3.35 14.10 1.08
C THR A 94 3.94 13.83 2.46
N ILE A 95 5.18 13.34 2.52
CA ILE A 95 5.94 13.28 3.77
C ILE A 95 6.57 14.65 3.97
N SER A 96 5.95 15.48 4.80
CA SER A 96 6.32 16.89 5.00
C SER A 96 7.46 17.08 6.00
N GLY A 97 7.78 16.06 6.80
CA GLY A 97 8.87 16.06 7.78
C GLY A 97 9.27 14.63 8.12
N GLU A 98 10.07 14.46 9.14
CA GLU A 98 10.51 13.15 9.62
C GLU A 98 9.33 12.33 10.14
N LEU A 99 9.25 11.05 9.75
CA LEU A 99 8.40 10.07 10.42
C LEU A 99 9.21 9.40 11.52
N THR A 100 8.59 9.25 12.67
CA THR A 100 9.25 8.72 13.88
C THR A 100 8.63 7.40 14.31
N ASP A 101 9.30 6.72 15.23
CA ASP A 101 8.85 5.44 15.77
C ASP A 101 7.40 5.51 16.26
N GLY A 102 6.61 4.53 15.85
CA GLY A 102 5.18 4.47 16.12
C GLY A 102 4.29 4.95 14.97
N ALA A 103 4.83 5.64 13.95
CA ALA A 103 4.07 5.95 12.74
C ALA A 103 3.61 4.64 12.07
N LYS A 104 2.33 4.57 11.67
CA LYS A 104 1.77 3.40 10.99
C LYS A 104 0.54 3.77 10.19
N LEU A 105 0.62 3.63 8.88
CA LEU A 105 -0.44 4.02 7.98
C LEU A 105 -0.83 2.88 7.05
N GLY A 106 -2.10 2.46 7.12
CA GLY A 106 -2.71 1.65 6.06
C GLY A 106 -3.04 2.53 4.87
N VAL A 107 -2.76 2.07 3.65
CA VAL A 107 -2.96 2.86 2.43
C VAL A 107 -3.66 2.07 1.33
N SER A 108 -4.58 2.74 0.66
CA SER A 108 -5.35 2.23 -0.48
C SER A 108 -5.47 3.29 -1.56
N THR A 109 -5.71 2.87 -2.80
CA THR A 109 -5.93 3.75 -3.94
C THR A 109 -6.73 3.05 -5.03
N ASP A 110 -7.32 3.81 -5.94
CA ASP A 110 -7.93 3.32 -7.19
C ASP A 110 -6.93 3.19 -8.34
N ALA A 111 -5.70 3.66 -8.14
CA ALA A 111 -4.67 3.55 -9.18
C ALA A 111 -4.25 2.12 -9.43
N SER A 112 -3.93 1.83 -10.68
CA SER A 112 -3.23 0.61 -11.04
C SER A 112 -1.78 0.67 -10.55
N TYR A 113 -1.29 -0.43 -9.97
CA TYR A 113 0.12 -0.51 -9.56
C TYR A 113 1.06 -0.52 -10.77
N PRO A 114 2.23 0.11 -10.65
CA PRO A 114 2.78 0.81 -9.50
C PRO A 114 2.20 2.20 -9.39
N VAL A 115 2.08 2.67 -8.18
CA VAL A 115 1.71 4.06 -7.95
C VAL A 115 2.68 4.71 -6.97
N LEU A 116 3.09 5.92 -7.26
CA LEU A 116 3.98 6.68 -6.40
C LEU A 116 3.25 7.02 -5.10
N LEU A 117 3.68 6.43 -3.98
CA LEU A 117 3.12 6.70 -2.67
C LEU A 117 3.61 8.03 -2.12
N ALA A 118 4.93 8.22 -2.08
CA ALA A 118 5.56 9.44 -1.62
C ALA A 118 6.98 9.59 -2.17
N ASN A 119 7.48 10.82 -2.25
CA ASN A 119 8.87 11.12 -2.56
C ASN A 119 9.63 11.47 -1.28
N ARG A 120 10.71 10.76 -0.97
CA ARG A 120 11.60 11.04 0.15
C ARG A 120 12.93 10.33 -0.03
N GLU A 121 14.03 10.97 0.35
CA GLU A 121 15.37 10.36 0.29
C GLU A 121 15.60 9.28 1.36
N GLN A 122 14.86 9.36 2.47
CA GLN A 122 14.93 8.37 3.54
C GLN A 122 13.92 7.25 3.31
N ASP A 123 14.30 6.02 3.64
CA ASP A 123 13.41 4.86 3.60
C ASP A 123 12.42 4.89 4.76
N TYR A 124 11.16 5.11 4.42
CA TYR A 124 10.03 5.04 5.35
C TYR A 124 9.07 3.89 5.01
N SER A 125 9.49 2.92 4.19
CA SER A 125 8.60 1.84 3.71
C SER A 125 7.95 1.04 4.84
N THR A 126 8.64 0.87 5.96
CA THR A 126 8.17 0.12 7.13
C THR A 126 7.00 0.78 7.87
N TYR A 127 6.76 2.07 7.67
CA TYR A 127 5.64 2.80 8.27
C TYR A 127 4.34 2.68 7.48
N PHE A 128 4.41 2.14 6.26
CA PHE A 128 3.25 1.98 5.38
C PHE A 128 2.88 0.52 5.19
N THR A 129 1.60 0.24 5.26
CA THR A 129 1.04 -1.07 4.98
C THR A 129 -0.04 -0.93 3.91
N PRO A 130 0.09 -1.57 2.74
CA PRO A 130 -1.01 -1.60 1.79
C PRO A 130 -2.22 -2.30 2.41
N ASP A 131 -3.41 -1.73 2.24
CA ASP A 131 -4.66 -2.40 2.64
C ASP A 131 -5.02 -3.54 1.67
N ASP A 132 -4.50 -3.49 0.43
CA ASP A 132 -4.54 -4.61 -0.50
C ASP A 132 -3.50 -5.67 -0.11
N PRO A 133 -3.90 -6.90 0.25
CA PRO A 133 -2.96 -7.97 0.61
C PRO A 133 -2.05 -8.41 -0.54
N HIS A 134 -2.41 -8.07 -1.79
CA HIS A 134 -1.63 -8.37 -2.99
C HIS A 134 -0.64 -7.25 -3.38
N ALA A 135 -0.48 -6.25 -2.53
CA ALA A 135 0.47 -5.16 -2.72
C ALA A 135 1.57 -5.15 -1.66
N PHE A 136 2.63 -4.40 -1.92
CA PHE A 136 3.69 -4.08 -0.98
C PHE A 136 4.25 -2.68 -1.26
N VAL A 137 5.00 -2.13 -0.30
CA VAL A 137 5.69 -0.85 -0.47
C VAL A 137 7.15 -1.12 -0.79
N LEU A 138 7.61 -0.53 -1.89
CA LEU A 138 9.01 -0.56 -2.32
C LEU A 138 9.62 0.83 -2.13
N PHE A 139 10.79 0.88 -1.51
CA PHE A 139 11.64 2.07 -1.51
C PHE A 139 12.78 1.88 -2.51
N SER A 140 12.92 2.82 -3.44
CA SER A 140 14.02 2.81 -4.42
C SER A 140 14.45 4.23 -4.76
N GLY A 141 15.71 4.53 -4.58
CA GLY A 141 16.26 5.88 -4.77
C GLY A 141 15.65 6.88 -3.79
N SER A 142 14.72 7.69 -4.24
CA SER A 142 14.00 8.68 -3.41
C SER A 142 12.48 8.51 -3.49
N ALA A 143 12.01 7.34 -3.91
CA ALA A 143 10.60 7.07 -4.10
C ALA A 143 10.11 5.90 -3.23
N LEU A 144 8.99 6.11 -2.57
CA LEU A 144 8.16 5.06 -1.98
C LEU A 144 7.05 4.75 -2.96
N THR A 145 6.94 3.50 -3.37
CA THR A 145 6.00 3.07 -4.41
C THR A 145 5.16 1.90 -3.92
N LEU A 146 3.85 1.97 -4.14
CA LEU A 146 2.98 0.81 -4.00
C LEU A 146 3.12 -0.06 -5.24
N CYS A 147 3.44 -1.32 -5.05
CA CYS A 147 3.67 -2.30 -6.11
C CYS A 147 2.77 -3.53 -5.92
N ALA A 148 2.35 -4.15 -7.03
CA ALA A 148 1.70 -5.46 -6.95
C ALA A 148 2.71 -6.54 -6.55
N LYS A 149 2.31 -7.46 -5.66
CA LYS A 149 3.10 -8.65 -5.37
C LYS A 149 3.18 -9.55 -6.61
N PRO A 150 4.31 -10.21 -6.84
CA PRO A 150 4.36 -11.27 -7.82
C PRO A 150 3.32 -12.35 -7.50
N SER A 151 2.69 -12.88 -8.53
CA SER A 151 1.81 -14.04 -8.40
C SER A 151 2.47 -15.26 -9.02
N ALA A 152 2.20 -16.43 -8.47
CA ALA A 152 2.69 -17.69 -8.99
C ALA A 152 1.55 -18.70 -9.06
N THR A 153 1.47 -19.42 -10.18
CA THR A 153 0.51 -20.50 -10.37
C THR A 153 1.22 -21.75 -10.86
N LEU A 154 0.90 -22.89 -10.28
CA LEU A 154 1.39 -24.19 -10.70
C LEU A 154 0.27 -24.96 -11.40
N ALA A 155 0.49 -25.33 -12.67
CA ALA A 155 -0.43 -26.15 -13.46
C ALA A 155 0.33 -27.35 -14.01
N GLY A 156 0.04 -28.52 -13.45
CA GLY A 156 0.83 -29.74 -13.73
C GLY A 156 2.29 -29.55 -13.34
N ASP A 157 3.18 -29.65 -14.30
CA ASP A 157 4.63 -29.48 -14.16
C ASP A 157 5.12 -28.06 -14.50
N THR A 158 4.19 -27.15 -14.71
CA THR A 158 4.52 -25.80 -15.18
C THR A 158 4.20 -24.76 -14.11
N LEU A 159 5.24 -24.11 -13.56
CA LEU A 159 5.16 -22.96 -12.69
C LEU A 159 5.18 -21.68 -13.53
N THR A 160 4.13 -20.90 -13.43
CA THR A 160 4.04 -19.59 -14.07
C THR A 160 4.16 -18.50 -13.00
N VAL A 161 5.14 -17.62 -13.10
CA VAL A 161 5.34 -16.47 -12.22
C VAL A 161 5.06 -15.21 -13.03
N SER A 162 4.09 -14.44 -12.57
CA SER A 162 3.79 -13.14 -13.16
C SER A 162 4.26 -12.04 -12.22
N THR A 163 5.15 -11.19 -12.70
CA THR A 163 5.57 -9.97 -12.01
C THR A 163 4.77 -8.81 -12.57
N GLY A 164 4.26 -7.96 -11.71
CA GLY A 164 3.61 -6.72 -12.14
C GLY A 164 4.56 -5.85 -12.98
N SER A 165 4.01 -4.90 -13.73
CA SER A 165 4.70 -4.08 -14.75
C SER A 165 5.89 -3.22 -14.26
N ASN A 166 6.47 -3.43 -13.10
CA ASN A 166 7.18 -2.39 -12.37
C ASN A 166 8.45 -2.79 -11.65
N TYR A 167 8.90 -3.97 -11.85
CA TYR A 167 10.24 -4.38 -11.42
C TYR A 167 11.27 -3.90 -12.45
N LYS A 168 11.46 -2.58 -12.57
CA LYS A 168 12.32 -2.02 -13.64
C LYS A 168 13.81 -1.92 -13.30
N SER A 169 14.26 -2.20 -12.09
CA SER A 169 15.65 -1.90 -11.75
C SER A 169 16.40 -2.96 -10.99
N ASP A 170 15.73 -3.84 -10.28
CA ASP A 170 16.44 -4.79 -9.42
C ASP A 170 16.16 -6.24 -9.85
N ALA A 171 17.22 -6.96 -10.17
CA ALA A 171 17.12 -8.39 -10.36
C ALA A 171 16.65 -9.04 -9.06
N PHE A 172 15.60 -9.83 -9.12
CA PHE A 172 15.22 -10.67 -7.99
C PHE A 172 15.60 -12.12 -8.26
N VAL A 173 15.80 -12.86 -7.19
CA VAL A 173 16.06 -14.29 -7.28
C VAL A 173 14.78 -15.03 -6.93
N LEU A 174 14.28 -15.79 -7.88
CA LEU A 174 13.19 -16.73 -7.64
C LEU A 174 13.76 -18.01 -7.02
N PHE A 175 13.23 -18.39 -5.86
CA PHE A 175 13.51 -19.68 -5.25
C PHE A 175 12.27 -20.57 -5.39
N VAL A 176 12.42 -21.70 -6.04
CA VAL A 176 11.39 -22.74 -6.12
C VAL A 176 11.85 -23.92 -5.28
N ALA A 177 11.11 -24.25 -4.23
CA ALA A 177 11.38 -25.39 -3.39
C ALA A 177 10.46 -26.55 -3.79
N GLU A 178 11.03 -27.68 -4.12
CA GLU A 178 10.31 -28.92 -4.40
C GLU A 178 10.21 -29.76 -3.11
N TYR A 179 9.00 -30.26 -2.84
CA TYR A 179 8.73 -31.11 -1.69
C TYR A 179 8.17 -32.44 -2.15
N GLY A 180 8.72 -33.53 -1.64
CA GLY A 180 8.19 -34.88 -1.84
C GLY A 180 7.01 -35.18 -0.92
N THR A 181 6.44 -36.37 -1.10
CA THR A 181 5.40 -36.89 -0.22
C THR A 181 5.86 -36.88 1.24
N GLY A 182 5.04 -36.31 2.12
CA GLY A 182 5.41 -36.16 3.55
C GLY A 182 6.11 -34.86 3.90
N GLY A 183 6.20 -33.90 2.97
CA GLY A 183 6.73 -32.55 3.25
C GLY A 183 8.25 -32.45 3.34
N ARG A 184 8.98 -33.48 2.87
CA ARG A 184 10.44 -33.45 2.81
C ARG A 184 10.89 -32.59 1.64
N LEU A 185 11.76 -31.61 1.89
CA LEU A 185 12.42 -30.83 0.86
C LEU A 185 13.29 -31.72 -0.01
N LEU A 186 13.04 -31.73 -1.31
CA LEU A 186 13.80 -32.53 -2.30
C LEU A 186 14.86 -31.69 -3.02
N ALA A 187 14.46 -30.50 -3.47
CA ALA A 187 15.34 -29.60 -4.20
C ALA A 187 14.96 -28.13 -3.98
N VAL A 188 15.92 -27.25 -4.19
CA VAL A 188 15.70 -25.81 -4.30
C VAL A 188 16.36 -25.35 -5.59
N HIS A 189 15.57 -24.81 -6.47
CA HIS A 189 16.03 -24.15 -7.69
C HIS A 189 16.04 -22.66 -7.48
N SER A 190 17.06 -21.97 -7.92
CA SER A 190 17.13 -20.53 -7.90
C SER A 190 17.44 -20.00 -9.28
N GLU A 191 16.68 -19.00 -9.71
CA GLU A 191 16.92 -18.30 -10.97
C GLU A 191 16.92 -16.80 -10.72
N LYS A 192 17.95 -16.13 -11.25
CA LYS A 192 18.04 -14.68 -11.22
C LYS A 192 17.23 -14.12 -12.38
N ILE A 193 16.12 -13.49 -12.06
CA ILE A 193 15.27 -12.81 -13.02
C ILE A 193 15.73 -11.37 -13.13
N THR A 194 16.33 -11.01 -14.26
CA THR A 194 16.66 -9.63 -14.59
C THR A 194 15.38 -8.99 -15.11
N ALA A 195 14.80 -8.14 -14.28
CA ALA A 195 13.42 -7.73 -14.40
C ALA A 195 13.18 -6.72 -15.52
N GLU A 196 12.50 -7.16 -16.53
CA GLU A 196 11.42 -6.39 -17.13
C GLU A 196 10.10 -7.08 -16.73
N SER A 197 9.02 -6.29 -16.59
CA SER A 197 7.69 -6.82 -16.35
C SER A 197 7.37 -8.00 -17.26
N GLY A 198 7.01 -9.15 -16.72
CA GLY A 198 6.80 -10.30 -17.55
C GLY A 198 6.16 -11.49 -16.84
N THR A 199 5.81 -12.45 -17.65
CA THR A 199 5.40 -13.77 -17.19
C THR A 199 6.55 -14.73 -17.49
N TYR A 200 7.03 -15.39 -16.46
CA TYR A 200 8.12 -16.35 -16.52
C TYR A 200 7.55 -17.75 -16.30
N THR A 201 7.98 -18.71 -17.11
CA THR A 201 7.46 -20.08 -17.05
C THR A 201 8.61 -21.03 -16.81
N PHE A 202 8.48 -21.84 -15.77
CA PHE A 202 9.47 -22.83 -15.37
C PHE A 202 8.86 -24.21 -15.43
N LYS A 203 9.65 -25.20 -15.88
CA LYS A 203 9.30 -26.61 -15.72
C LYS A 203 9.80 -27.10 -14.38
N VAL A 204 8.90 -27.58 -13.54
CA VAL A 204 9.22 -28.25 -12.28
C VAL A 204 9.00 -29.73 -12.43
N GLN A 205 9.90 -30.55 -11.89
CA GLN A 205 9.73 -31.99 -11.90
C GLN A 205 8.69 -32.37 -10.85
N PRO A 206 7.62 -33.08 -11.21
CA PRO A 206 6.73 -33.64 -10.21
C PRO A 206 7.51 -34.67 -9.39
N GLY A 207 7.56 -34.46 -8.08
CA GLY A 207 8.15 -35.41 -7.12
C GLY A 207 7.26 -36.63 -6.88
#